data_3afc5326e6aec6219ca2672ed6c55504
#
_entry.id   3afc5326e6aec6219ca2672ed6c55504
#
_cell.length_a   1.000
_cell.length_b   1.000
_cell.length_c   1.000
_cell.angle_alpha   90.00
_cell.angle_beta   90.00
_cell.angle_gamma   90.00
#
_symmetry.space_group_name_H-M   'P 1'
#
loop_
_entity.id
_entity.type
_entity.pdbx_description
1 polymer ?
#
loop_
_entity_poly.entity_id
_entity_poly.type
_entity_poly.pdbx_seq_one_letter_code
_entity_poly.pdbx_strand_id
1 'polypeptide(L)'
;NPYFEETADKNGKYMSYGFDNKEDSSESNRDLGETKNADIDGALKLKGGESYTSTPIEKLAVGNALSFDVTLTEEARAGQILFEADTPGGEDYVHDIRIMDDGRVGFRRELYDYYFDYKLPVGEKVHMEIVTDTLKTVLIVDGKEYQATGIYINRQTDNTLRKQGIKNATLLLPVQRIGSKTNSIVGTIDNVEVKTADPISSKDEYNKAAWTKVSVDTETNIADSKTEGLFTYAFDGKANTIW
;
A
#
# COMPACT_ATOMS: atom_id res chain seq x y z
N ASN A 1 3.63 18.72 -2.89
CA ASN A 1 4.06 17.37 -3.24
C ASN A 1 3.11 16.82 -4.30
N PRO A 2 3.52 16.67 -5.57
CA PRO A 2 2.64 16.31 -6.69
C PRO A 2 1.92 14.96 -6.50
N TYR A 3 2.39 14.12 -5.59
CA TYR A 3 1.77 12.82 -5.32
C TYR A 3 0.48 12.87 -4.48
N PHE A 4 0.05 14.05 -4.03
CA PHE A 4 -1.08 14.18 -3.12
C PHE A 4 -2.20 15.07 -3.66
N GLU A 5 -2.13 15.48 -4.93
CA GLU A 5 -3.09 16.40 -5.54
C GLU A 5 -4.13 15.69 -6.43
N GLU A 6 -4.09 14.36 -6.52
CA GLU A 6 -5.08 13.62 -7.28
C GLU A 6 -6.46 13.74 -6.62
N THR A 7 -7.44 14.11 -7.42
CA THR A 7 -8.82 14.26 -6.97
C THR A 7 -9.67 13.12 -7.50
N ALA A 8 -10.46 12.52 -6.62
CA ALA A 8 -11.49 11.57 -7.01
C ALA A 8 -12.65 12.28 -7.72
N ASP A 9 -13.42 11.54 -8.50
CA ASP A 9 -14.68 12.02 -9.04
C ASP A 9 -15.73 12.24 -7.94
N LYS A 10 -16.94 12.70 -8.31
CA LYS A 10 -18.03 12.94 -7.34
C LYS A 10 -18.50 11.70 -6.59
N ASN A 11 -18.18 10.49 -7.10
CA ASN A 11 -18.50 9.22 -6.47
C ASN A 11 -17.33 8.68 -5.62
N GLY A 12 -16.26 9.46 -5.45
CA GLY A 12 -15.08 9.08 -4.71
C GLY A 12 -14.12 8.16 -5.45
N LYS A 13 -14.29 7.96 -6.77
CA LYS A 13 -13.44 7.09 -7.58
C LYS A 13 -12.31 7.87 -8.25
N TYR A 14 -11.13 7.32 -8.20
CA TYR A 14 -9.97 7.80 -8.94
C TYR A 14 -9.86 7.13 -10.30
N MET A 15 -10.20 5.86 -10.41
CA MET A 15 -10.21 5.07 -11.66
C MET A 15 -10.91 3.73 -11.44
N SER A 16 -11.44 3.17 -12.53
CA SER A 16 -12.16 1.89 -12.53
C SER A 16 -12.03 1.18 -13.87
N TYR A 17 -11.49 -0.05 -13.89
CA TYR A 17 -11.22 -0.81 -15.10
C TYR A 17 -11.85 -2.21 -15.06
N GLY A 18 -12.72 -2.51 -16.02
CA GLY A 18 -13.28 -3.86 -16.25
C GLY A 18 -12.52 -4.63 -17.34
N PHE A 19 -11.51 -4.02 -17.99
CA PHE A 19 -10.67 -4.62 -19.01
C PHE A 19 -11.37 -5.20 -20.25
N ASP A 20 -12.59 -4.76 -20.54
CA ASP A 20 -13.19 -4.97 -21.88
C ASP A 20 -12.43 -4.18 -22.95
N ASN A 21 -11.86 -3.06 -22.53
CA ASN A 21 -10.99 -2.17 -23.29
C ASN A 21 -10.04 -1.42 -22.32
N LYS A 22 -9.42 -0.33 -22.75
CA LYS A 22 -8.53 0.50 -21.94
C LYS A 22 -9.21 1.68 -21.25
N GLU A 23 -10.50 1.85 -21.40
CA GLU A 23 -11.22 3.00 -20.89
C GLU A 23 -11.44 2.91 -19.38
N ASP A 24 -11.30 4.04 -18.70
CA ASP A 24 -11.73 4.21 -17.32
C ASP A 24 -13.26 4.36 -17.26
N SER A 25 -13.93 3.44 -16.61
CA SER A 25 -15.38 3.46 -16.45
C SER A 25 -15.88 4.45 -15.38
N SER A 26 -14.97 5.09 -14.63
CA SER A 26 -15.31 6.15 -13.69
C SER A 26 -15.45 7.51 -14.39
N GLU A 27 -16.02 8.49 -13.69
CA GLU A 27 -16.12 9.87 -14.21
C GLU A 27 -14.77 10.62 -14.18
N SER A 28 -13.71 10.00 -13.65
CA SER A 28 -12.36 10.55 -13.63
C SER A 28 -11.68 10.54 -15.00
N ASN A 29 -12.13 9.69 -15.92
CA ASN A 29 -11.64 9.58 -17.30
C ASN A 29 -10.12 9.38 -17.38
N ARG A 30 -9.58 8.44 -16.62
CA ARG A 30 -8.15 8.11 -16.54
C ARG A 30 -7.87 6.79 -17.24
N ASP A 31 -7.90 6.78 -18.55
CA ASP A 31 -7.70 5.59 -19.37
C ASP A 31 -6.33 4.95 -19.14
N LEU A 32 -6.25 3.63 -19.35
CA LEU A 32 -5.02 2.87 -19.30
C LEU A 32 -4.05 3.31 -20.38
N GLY A 33 -2.79 3.41 -20.03
CA GLY A 33 -1.71 3.80 -20.91
C GLY A 33 -1.05 2.62 -21.64
N GLU A 34 0.28 2.54 -21.51
CA GLU A 34 1.08 1.49 -22.12
C GLU A 34 0.69 0.12 -21.58
N THR A 35 0.57 -0.86 -22.47
CA THR A 35 0.40 -2.27 -22.12
C THR A 35 1.57 -3.05 -22.73
N LYS A 36 2.29 -3.81 -21.92
CA LYS A 36 3.48 -4.55 -22.34
C LYS A 36 3.42 -6.01 -21.89
N ASN A 37 3.63 -6.92 -22.83
CA ASN A 37 3.59 -8.36 -22.62
C ASN A 37 2.34 -8.84 -21.84
N ALA A 38 1.24 -8.12 -21.97
CA ALA A 38 -0.04 -8.42 -21.36
C ALA A 38 -1.16 -8.26 -22.39
N ASP A 39 -2.27 -8.94 -22.17
CA ASP A 39 -3.45 -8.84 -23.03
C ASP A 39 -4.63 -8.26 -22.23
N ILE A 40 -5.41 -7.39 -22.86
CA ILE A 40 -6.67 -6.87 -22.32
C ILE A 40 -7.80 -7.47 -23.14
N ASP A 41 -8.58 -8.36 -22.52
CA ASP A 41 -9.70 -9.09 -23.16
C ASP A 41 -10.61 -9.64 -22.06
N GLY A 42 -11.52 -8.81 -21.53
CA GLY A 42 -12.41 -9.09 -20.41
C GLY A 42 -11.67 -9.31 -19.06
N ALA A 43 -10.36 -9.21 -19.05
CA ALA A 43 -9.46 -9.15 -17.90
C ALA A 43 -8.07 -8.75 -18.38
N LEU A 44 -7.23 -8.26 -17.49
CA LEU A 44 -5.80 -8.08 -17.77
C LEU A 44 -5.08 -9.41 -17.56
N LYS A 45 -4.58 -10.02 -18.63
CA LYS A 45 -3.82 -11.27 -18.61
C LYS A 45 -2.32 -10.98 -18.47
N LEU A 46 -1.75 -11.32 -17.34
CA LEU A 46 -0.32 -11.13 -17.00
C LEU A 46 0.43 -12.45 -17.24
N LYS A 47 1.65 -12.34 -17.82
CA LYS A 47 2.43 -13.49 -18.32
C LYS A 47 3.72 -13.74 -17.53
N GLY A 48 3.87 -13.08 -16.38
CA GLY A 48 5.11 -13.13 -15.62
C GLY A 48 6.22 -12.24 -16.20
N GLY A 49 7.31 -12.07 -15.48
CA GLY A 49 8.40 -11.20 -15.87
C GLY A 49 7.94 -9.75 -16.11
N GLU A 50 8.45 -9.11 -17.15
CA GLU A 50 7.97 -7.80 -17.57
C GLU A 50 6.58 -7.94 -18.24
N SER A 51 5.51 -7.74 -17.47
CA SER A 51 4.14 -7.85 -17.93
C SER A 51 3.24 -6.89 -17.13
N TYR A 52 2.67 -5.87 -17.80
CA TYR A 52 1.89 -4.82 -17.11
C TYR A 52 1.02 -4.00 -18.06
N THR A 53 0.10 -3.25 -17.47
CA THR A 53 -0.49 -2.05 -18.06
C THR A 53 -0.29 -0.86 -17.13
N SER A 54 0.00 0.33 -17.67
CA SER A 54 0.17 1.54 -16.88
C SER A 54 -1.14 2.29 -16.67
N THR A 55 -1.22 3.03 -15.57
CA THR A 55 -2.30 3.96 -15.26
C THR A 55 -1.76 5.40 -15.22
N PRO A 56 -2.61 6.43 -15.28
CA PRO A 56 -2.18 7.83 -15.15
C PRO A 56 -1.77 8.25 -13.74
N ILE A 57 -2.09 7.45 -12.71
CA ILE A 57 -1.78 7.76 -11.31
C ILE A 57 -0.59 6.94 -10.85
N GLU A 58 0.44 7.57 -10.30
CA GLU A 58 1.59 6.84 -9.76
C GLU A 58 1.27 6.22 -8.40
N LYS A 59 0.90 7.04 -7.45
CA LYS A 59 0.61 6.65 -6.07
C LYS A 59 -0.48 7.52 -5.49
N LEU A 60 -1.24 6.95 -4.56
CA LEU A 60 -2.23 7.68 -3.79
C LEU A 60 -1.84 7.70 -2.31
N ALA A 61 -2.15 8.83 -1.67
CA ALA A 61 -2.03 9.00 -0.23
C ALA A 61 -2.90 8.00 0.54
N VAL A 62 -2.68 7.93 1.85
CA VAL A 62 -3.54 7.17 2.77
C VAL A 62 -4.97 7.71 2.78
N GLY A 63 -5.93 6.90 3.19
CA GLY A 63 -7.36 7.23 3.13
C GLY A 63 -8.02 6.78 1.82
N ASN A 64 -7.43 5.78 1.16
CA ASN A 64 -7.90 5.23 -0.10
C ASN A 64 -7.96 3.71 -0.05
N ALA A 65 -8.71 3.13 -0.97
CA ALA A 65 -8.85 1.71 -1.18
C ALA A 65 -8.54 1.34 -2.63
N LEU A 66 -7.91 0.19 -2.80
CA LEU A 66 -7.69 -0.52 -4.07
C LEU A 66 -8.41 -1.85 -3.99
N SER A 67 -9.42 -2.07 -4.83
CA SER A 67 -10.09 -3.36 -4.97
C SER A 67 -9.85 -3.95 -6.35
N PHE A 68 -9.78 -5.27 -6.43
CA PHE A 68 -9.57 -6.00 -7.67
C PHE A 68 -9.91 -7.49 -7.51
N ASP A 69 -10.19 -8.14 -8.63
CA ASP A 69 -10.26 -9.58 -8.71
C ASP A 69 -8.93 -10.13 -9.24
N VAL A 70 -8.44 -11.21 -8.68
CA VAL A 70 -7.21 -11.87 -9.14
C VAL A 70 -7.42 -13.37 -9.27
N THR A 71 -6.86 -13.96 -10.34
CA THR A 71 -6.81 -15.41 -10.52
C THR A 71 -5.39 -15.80 -10.92
N LEU A 72 -4.71 -16.57 -10.09
CA LEU A 72 -3.42 -17.15 -10.46
C LEU A 72 -3.63 -18.37 -11.35
N THR A 73 -2.86 -18.50 -12.43
CA THR A 73 -2.87 -19.68 -13.31
C THR A 73 -1.75 -20.66 -12.99
N GLU A 74 -0.78 -20.24 -12.19
CA GLU A 74 0.28 -21.09 -11.62
C GLU A 74 0.58 -20.64 -10.19
N GLU A 75 1.30 -21.48 -9.45
CA GLU A 75 1.70 -21.16 -8.07
C GLU A 75 2.53 -19.88 -8.03
N ALA A 76 2.14 -18.98 -7.13
CA ALA A 76 2.83 -17.71 -6.95
C ALA A 76 4.24 -17.91 -6.38
N ARG A 77 5.21 -17.16 -6.92
CA ARG A 77 6.60 -17.16 -6.46
C ARG A 77 6.93 -15.89 -5.70
N ALA A 78 7.82 -16.04 -4.74
CA ALA A 78 8.34 -14.89 -3.99
C ALA A 78 8.85 -13.78 -4.92
N GLY A 79 8.45 -12.55 -4.62
CA GLY A 79 8.85 -11.37 -5.38
C GLY A 79 8.00 -11.08 -6.62
N GLN A 80 7.02 -11.92 -6.97
CA GLN A 80 6.06 -11.56 -8.02
C GLN A 80 5.14 -10.44 -7.56
N ILE A 81 4.86 -9.50 -8.44
CA ILE A 81 4.23 -8.21 -8.17
C ILE A 81 2.86 -8.15 -8.84
N LEU A 82 1.85 -7.67 -8.08
CA LEU A 82 0.50 -7.41 -8.58
C LEU A 82 0.34 -5.95 -9.02
N PHE A 83 0.85 -5.01 -8.22
CA PHE A 83 0.82 -3.58 -8.49
C PHE A 83 2.13 -2.94 -8.06
N GLU A 84 2.59 -1.95 -8.81
CA GLU A 84 3.82 -1.23 -8.47
C GLU A 84 3.78 0.25 -8.87
N ALA A 85 4.65 1.03 -8.24
CA ALA A 85 4.94 2.38 -8.63
C ALA A 85 6.45 2.64 -8.55
N ASP A 86 6.94 3.48 -9.46
CA ASP A 86 8.32 3.97 -9.41
C ASP A 86 8.54 4.82 -8.16
N THR A 87 9.76 4.77 -7.64
CA THR A 87 10.16 5.58 -6.49
C THR A 87 11.38 6.41 -6.86
N PRO A 88 11.41 7.69 -6.50
CA PRO A 88 12.65 8.46 -6.55
C PRO A 88 13.63 7.85 -5.53
N GLY A 89 14.83 7.51 -5.94
CA GLY A 89 15.86 7.00 -5.03
C GLY A 89 16.35 5.57 -5.34
N GLY A 90 15.84 4.94 -6.39
CA GLY A 90 16.34 3.66 -6.90
C GLY A 90 15.67 2.42 -6.32
N GLU A 91 16.26 1.26 -6.60
CA GLU A 91 15.64 -0.05 -6.34
C GLU A 91 15.37 -0.39 -4.88
N ASP A 92 16.02 0.30 -3.94
CA ASP A 92 15.84 0.07 -2.51
C ASP A 92 14.59 0.76 -1.92
N TYR A 93 13.97 1.65 -2.70
CA TYR A 93 12.82 2.45 -2.27
C TYR A 93 11.55 2.10 -3.05
N VAL A 94 11.33 0.80 -3.28
CA VAL A 94 10.15 0.34 -4.01
C VAL A 94 8.87 0.50 -3.20
N HIS A 95 7.77 0.78 -3.91
CA HIS A 95 6.41 0.66 -3.40
C HIS A 95 5.66 -0.30 -4.31
N ASP A 96 5.31 -1.45 -3.80
CA ASP A 96 4.57 -2.47 -4.55
C ASP A 96 3.74 -3.38 -3.65
N ILE A 97 2.76 -4.03 -4.26
CA ILE A 97 1.97 -5.12 -3.69
C ILE A 97 2.47 -6.39 -4.35
N ARG A 98 2.95 -7.32 -3.55
CA ARG A 98 3.68 -8.49 -4.03
C ARG A 98 3.38 -9.77 -3.27
N ILE A 99 3.87 -10.87 -3.83
CA ILE A 99 4.02 -12.14 -3.14
C ILE A 99 5.33 -12.10 -2.33
N MET A 100 5.23 -12.31 -1.04
CA MET A 100 6.35 -12.28 -0.12
C MET A 100 7.17 -13.58 -0.17
N ASP A 101 8.29 -13.63 0.53
CA ASP A 101 9.23 -14.76 0.55
C ASP A 101 8.62 -16.06 1.09
N ASP A 102 7.60 -15.98 1.92
CA ASP A 102 6.85 -17.12 2.46
C ASP A 102 5.56 -17.45 1.68
N GLY A 103 5.34 -16.79 0.55
CA GLY A 103 4.19 -16.97 -0.33
C GLY A 103 2.92 -16.22 0.07
N ARG A 104 2.94 -15.46 1.18
CA ARG A 104 1.82 -14.59 1.54
C ARG A 104 1.76 -13.36 0.64
N VAL A 105 0.57 -12.79 0.50
CA VAL A 105 0.42 -11.46 -0.08
C VAL A 105 0.94 -10.43 0.91
N GLY A 106 1.58 -9.40 0.40
CA GLY A 106 2.07 -8.32 1.21
C GLY A 106 2.41 -7.08 0.38
N PHE A 107 3.08 -6.15 0.99
CA PHE A 107 3.61 -5.00 0.28
C PHE A 107 4.99 -4.61 0.80
N ARG A 108 5.77 -4.05 -0.09
CA ARG A 108 7.04 -3.41 0.25
C ARG A 108 6.87 -1.91 0.18
N ARG A 109 7.37 -1.24 1.19
CA ARG A 109 7.48 0.20 1.26
C ARG A 109 8.87 0.55 1.76
N GLU A 110 9.71 1.09 0.89
CA GLU A 110 11.08 1.45 1.23
C GLU A 110 11.85 0.26 1.82
N LEU A 111 12.30 0.36 3.07
CA LEU A 111 13.05 -0.70 3.77
C LEU A 111 12.16 -1.59 4.64
N TYR A 112 10.85 -1.60 4.40
CA TYR A 112 9.90 -2.39 5.17
C TYR A 112 9.17 -3.39 4.28
N ASP A 113 9.14 -4.64 4.71
CA ASP A 113 8.26 -5.67 4.17
C ASP A 113 7.09 -5.89 5.13
N TYR A 114 5.88 -5.81 4.63
CA TYR A 114 4.65 -6.03 5.37
C TYR A 114 3.90 -7.21 4.80
N TYR A 115 3.39 -8.06 5.67
CA TYR A 115 2.73 -9.31 5.33
C TYR A 115 1.28 -9.26 5.79
N PHE A 116 0.36 -9.68 4.92
CA PHE A 116 -0.97 -10.10 5.32
C PHE A 116 -0.93 -11.60 5.59
N ASP A 117 -1.68 -12.09 6.58
CA ASP A 117 -1.75 -13.54 6.85
C ASP A 117 -2.68 -14.25 5.86
N TYR A 118 -2.38 -14.09 4.56
CA TYR A 118 -3.17 -14.60 3.46
C TYR A 118 -2.28 -15.03 2.28
N LYS A 119 -2.62 -16.18 1.66
CA LYS A 119 -1.99 -16.69 0.44
C LYS A 119 -3.03 -16.82 -0.66
N LEU A 120 -2.70 -16.38 -1.86
CA LEU A 120 -3.56 -16.55 -3.04
C LEU A 120 -3.62 -18.02 -3.46
N PRO A 121 -4.84 -18.58 -3.64
CA PRO A 121 -5.01 -19.90 -4.23
C PRO A 121 -4.72 -19.88 -5.74
N VAL A 122 -4.42 -21.03 -6.31
CA VAL A 122 -4.25 -21.22 -7.75
C VAL A 122 -5.57 -21.66 -8.37
N GLY A 123 -5.94 -21.07 -9.50
CA GLY A 123 -7.12 -21.44 -10.28
C GLY A 123 -8.44 -20.93 -9.73
N GLU A 124 -8.43 -20.19 -8.63
CA GLU A 124 -9.64 -19.60 -8.04
C GLU A 124 -9.62 -18.08 -8.21
N LYS A 125 -10.77 -17.52 -8.57
CA LYS A 125 -10.96 -16.07 -8.61
C LYS A 125 -11.19 -15.55 -7.20
N VAL A 126 -10.34 -14.62 -6.77
CA VAL A 126 -10.41 -14.01 -5.44
C VAL A 126 -10.64 -12.51 -5.58
N HIS A 127 -11.65 -11.99 -4.90
CA HIS A 127 -11.84 -10.56 -4.73
C HIS A 127 -11.03 -10.05 -3.54
N MET A 128 -10.19 -9.06 -3.76
CA MET A 128 -9.32 -8.44 -2.76
C MET A 128 -9.59 -6.95 -2.68
N GLU A 129 -9.61 -6.41 -1.46
CA GLU A 129 -9.61 -4.97 -1.22
C GLU A 129 -8.49 -4.62 -0.24
N ILE A 130 -7.63 -3.68 -0.61
CA ILE A 130 -6.56 -3.15 0.25
C ILE A 130 -6.96 -1.74 0.64
N VAL A 131 -7.14 -1.52 1.94
CA VAL A 131 -7.52 -0.22 2.51
C VAL A 131 -6.39 0.30 3.38
N THR A 132 -6.04 1.56 3.20
CA THR A 132 -4.97 2.20 3.96
C THR A 132 -5.43 3.50 4.58
N ASP A 133 -5.07 3.72 5.83
CA ASP A 133 -5.24 4.99 6.53
C ASP A 133 -3.93 5.47 7.17
N THR A 134 -3.99 6.48 8.03
CA THR A 134 -2.80 7.08 8.64
C THR A 134 -2.11 6.18 9.66
N LEU A 135 -2.72 5.09 10.10
CA LEU A 135 -2.17 4.20 11.12
C LEU A 135 -1.90 2.78 10.63
N LYS A 136 -2.72 2.26 9.73
CA LYS A 136 -2.63 0.85 9.32
C LYS A 136 -3.07 0.63 7.89
N THR A 137 -2.75 -0.55 7.38
CA THR A 137 -3.23 -1.09 6.11
C THR A 137 -3.82 -2.46 6.38
N VAL A 138 -4.99 -2.73 5.80
CA VAL A 138 -5.65 -4.03 5.87
C VAL A 138 -5.91 -4.58 4.47
N LEU A 139 -5.86 -5.88 4.35
CA LEU A 139 -6.37 -6.64 3.21
C LEU A 139 -7.72 -7.24 3.63
N ILE A 140 -8.74 -7.09 2.80
CA ILE A 140 -10.05 -7.68 2.98
C ILE A 140 -10.26 -8.73 1.88
N VAL A 141 -10.56 -9.95 2.27
CA VAL A 141 -10.91 -11.06 1.36
C VAL A 141 -12.14 -11.76 1.93
N ASP A 142 -13.19 -11.88 1.13
CA ASP A 142 -14.46 -12.50 1.55
C ASP A 142 -15.03 -11.91 2.86
N GLY A 143 -14.86 -10.60 3.05
CA GLY A 143 -15.30 -9.88 4.26
C GLY A 143 -14.43 -10.11 5.50
N LYS A 144 -13.36 -10.88 5.39
CA LYS A 144 -12.39 -11.07 6.47
C LYS A 144 -11.22 -10.11 6.31
N GLU A 145 -10.92 -9.40 7.41
CA GLU A 145 -9.79 -8.49 7.48
C GLU A 145 -8.50 -9.16 7.93
N TYR A 146 -7.40 -8.82 7.25
CA TYR A 146 -6.04 -9.22 7.58
C TYR A 146 -5.19 -7.96 7.72
N GLN A 147 -4.83 -7.62 8.95
CA GLN A 147 -3.97 -6.47 9.22
C GLN A 147 -2.54 -6.75 8.78
N ALA A 148 -1.90 -5.78 8.12
CA ALA A 148 -0.49 -5.89 7.76
C ALA A 148 0.41 -5.89 9.00
N THR A 149 1.41 -6.78 9.00
CA THR A 149 2.46 -6.85 10.01
C THR A 149 3.82 -6.79 9.36
N GLY A 150 4.66 -5.85 9.77
CA GLY A 150 5.89 -5.51 9.09
C GLY A 150 7.16 -6.01 9.74
N ILE A 151 8.20 -6.08 8.93
CA ILE A 151 9.58 -6.32 9.33
C ILE A 151 10.44 -5.23 8.71
N TYR A 152 11.23 -4.55 9.52
CA TYR A 152 12.26 -3.64 9.01
C TYR A 152 13.40 -4.45 8.38
N ILE A 153 13.69 -4.18 7.12
CA ILE A 153 14.77 -4.83 6.39
C ILE A 153 15.92 -3.83 6.25
N ASN A 154 16.99 -4.01 7.02
CA ASN A 154 18.23 -3.30 6.75
C ASN A 154 19.14 -4.23 5.94
N ARG A 155 19.31 -3.94 4.66
CA ARG A 155 20.17 -4.73 3.77
C ARG A 155 21.66 -4.53 4.03
N GLN A 156 22.04 -3.50 4.78
CA GLN A 156 23.43 -3.11 5.02
C GLN A 156 23.99 -3.58 6.36
N THR A 157 23.15 -3.97 7.30
CA THR A 157 23.57 -4.41 8.62
C THR A 157 22.97 -5.75 9.00
N ASP A 158 23.69 -6.48 9.82
CA ASP A 158 23.35 -7.79 10.33
C ASP A 158 21.91 -7.85 10.88
N ASN A 159 21.24 -8.96 10.61
CA ASN A 159 19.84 -9.27 10.87
C ASN A 159 19.36 -9.11 12.32
N THR A 160 20.25 -8.82 13.25
CA THR A 160 19.97 -8.76 14.69
C THR A 160 19.11 -7.57 15.11
N LEU A 161 18.96 -6.56 14.27
CA LEU A 161 18.18 -5.34 14.55
C LEU A 161 16.80 -5.31 13.88
N ARG A 162 16.33 -6.41 13.31
CA ARG A 162 15.03 -6.47 12.68
C ARG A 162 13.92 -6.31 13.72
N LYS A 163 13.23 -5.19 13.68
CA LYS A 163 11.97 -5.02 14.41
C LYS A 163 10.91 -5.85 13.70
N GLN A 164 10.44 -6.91 14.34
CA GLN A 164 9.32 -7.71 13.85
C GLN A 164 8.00 -7.22 14.45
N GLY A 165 6.91 -7.52 13.77
CA GLY A 165 5.57 -7.24 14.29
C GLY A 165 5.17 -5.78 14.27
N ILE A 166 5.73 -4.98 13.36
CA ILE A 166 5.36 -3.58 13.17
C ILE A 166 3.93 -3.53 12.60
N LYS A 167 3.01 -2.96 13.36
CA LYS A 167 1.58 -2.88 13.00
C LYS A 167 1.18 -1.55 12.36
N ASN A 168 1.93 -0.49 12.59
CA ASN A 168 1.69 0.82 11.99
C ASN A 168 2.23 0.84 10.56
N ALA A 169 1.50 0.21 9.67
CA ALA A 169 1.88 -0.05 8.30
C ALA A 169 1.04 0.80 7.37
N THR A 170 1.45 2.03 7.13
CA THR A 170 0.81 2.88 6.12
C THR A 170 1.39 2.58 4.74
N LEU A 171 0.54 2.48 3.73
CA LEU A 171 0.93 2.28 2.35
C LEU A 171 0.39 3.43 1.49
N LEU A 172 1.26 4.07 0.72
CA LEU A 172 0.84 4.84 -0.44
C LEU A 172 0.47 3.83 -1.53
N LEU A 173 -0.81 3.79 -1.95
CA LEU A 173 -1.25 2.78 -2.93
C LEU A 173 -0.44 2.89 -4.23
N PRO A 174 0.34 1.87 -4.59
CA PRO A 174 1.24 1.90 -5.74
C PRO A 174 0.46 1.47 -7.00
N VAL A 175 -0.21 2.41 -7.63
CA VAL A 175 -1.15 2.11 -8.72
C VAL A 175 -0.66 2.52 -10.10
N GLN A 176 0.61 2.91 -10.26
CA GLN A 176 1.18 3.32 -11.53
C GLN A 176 1.17 2.20 -12.59
N ARG A 177 1.34 0.97 -12.16
CA ARG A 177 1.25 -0.22 -13.03
C ARG A 177 0.45 -1.32 -12.36
N ILE A 178 -0.40 -1.95 -13.13
CA ILE A 178 -1.07 -3.21 -12.79
C ILE A 178 -0.21 -4.31 -13.43
N GLY A 179 0.36 -5.18 -12.62
CA GLY A 179 1.49 -6.03 -12.99
C GLY A 179 2.83 -5.36 -12.68
N SER A 180 3.88 -5.71 -13.40
CA SER A 180 5.24 -5.25 -13.13
C SER A 180 6.10 -5.13 -14.37
N LYS A 181 7.00 -4.16 -14.39
CA LYS A 181 8.04 -4.05 -15.40
C LYS A 181 9.23 -5.00 -15.16
N THR A 182 9.22 -5.77 -14.08
CA THR A 182 10.33 -6.69 -13.74
C THR A 182 9.87 -8.10 -13.46
N ASN A 183 8.87 -8.31 -12.62
CA ASN A 183 8.47 -9.64 -12.13
C ASN A 183 6.99 -9.71 -11.78
N SER A 184 6.12 -9.68 -12.76
CA SER A 184 4.67 -9.79 -12.59
C SER A 184 4.26 -11.21 -12.17
N ILE A 185 3.06 -11.32 -11.58
CA ILE A 185 2.38 -12.62 -11.44
C ILE A 185 2.07 -13.24 -12.80
N VAL A 186 1.73 -14.54 -12.81
CA VAL A 186 1.12 -15.23 -13.96
C VAL A 186 -0.34 -15.52 -13.65
N GLY A 187 -1.22 -14.86 -14.37
CA GLY A 187 -2.66 -14.95 -14.10
C GLY A 187 -3.43 -13.78 -14.67
N THR A 188 -4.57 -13.50 -14.08
CA THR A 188 -5.43 -12.38 -14.50
C THR A 188 -5.73 -11.43 -13.34
N ILE A 189 -5.84 -10.15 -13.66
CA ILE A 189 -6.41 -9.13 -12.78
C ILE A 189 -7.62 -8.51 -13.51
N ASP A 190 -8.69 -8.29 -12.76
CA ASP A 190 -9.97 -7.81 -13.30
C ASP A 190 -10.65 -6.89 -12.28
N ASN A 191 -11.66 -6.13 -12.71
CA ASN A 191 -12.50 -5.29 -11.85
C ASN A 191 -11.67 -4.39 -10.90
N VAL A 192 -10.63 -3.75 -11.42
CA VAL A 192 -9.79 -2.85 -10.63
C VAL A 192 -10.53 -1.55 -10.37
N GLU A 193 -10.68 -1.20 -9.10
CA GLU A 193 -11.24 0.08 -8.67
C GLU A 193 -10.33 0.73 -7.62
N VAL A 194 -10.03 2.00 -7.80
CA VAL A 194 -9.32 2.83 -6.81
C VAL A 194 -10.23 3.97 -6.39
N LYS A 195 -10.49 4.05 -5.09
CA LYS A 195 -11.46 5.00 -4.52
C LYS A 195 -11.01 5.56 -3.18
N THR A 196 -11.66 6.63 -2.76
CA THR A 196 -11.57 7.10 -1.37
C THR A 196 -12.15 6.05 -0.42
N ALA A 197 -11.60 5.96 0.78
CA ALA A 197 -12.09 5.04 1.80
C ALA A 197 -12.27 5.76 3.14
N ASP A 198 -13.25 5.31 3.91
CA ASP A 198 -13.38 5.71 5.29
C ASP A 198 -12.20 5.19 6.13
N PRO A 199 -11.82 5.91 7.20
CA PRO A 199 -10.79 5.44 8.11
C PRO A 199 -11.14 4.07 8.69
N ILE A 200 -10.19 3.13 8.60
CA ILE A 200 -10.31 1.78 9.17
C ILE A 200 -9.87 1.73 10.64
N SER A 201 -9.13 2.74 11.09
CA SER A 201 -8.73 2.88 12.49
C SER A 201 -9.87 3.49 13.31
N SER A 202 -10.08 2.96 14.50
CA SER A 202 -11.11 3.49 15.42
C SER A 202 -10.76 4.89 15.92
N LYS A 203 -11.76 5.64 16.39
CA LYS A 203 -11.51 6.94 17.01
C LYS A 203 -10.60 6.85 18.23
N ASP A 204 -10.63 5.73 18.94
CA ASP A 204 -9.78 5.50 20.11
C ASP A 204 -8.31 5.30 19.72
N GLU A 205 -8.03 4.72 18.56
CA GLU A 205 -6.67 4.61 18.01
C GLU A 205 -6.06 5.98 17.70
N TYR A 206 -6.89 6.97 17.36
CA TYR A 206 -6.48 8.36 17.13
C TYR A 206 -6.53 9.24 18.39
N ASN A 207 -7.08 8.74 19.50
CA ASN A 207 -7.22 9.51 20.72
C ASN A 207 -5.86 9.68 21.41
N LYS A 208 -5.28 10.86 21.25
CA LYS A 208 -3.97 11.19 21.82
C LYS A 208 -3.91 11.08 23.36
N ALA A 209 -5.05 11.26 24.04
CA ALA A 209 -5.11 11.14 25.51
C ALA A 209 -4.93 9.69 25.99
N ALA A 210 -5.20 8.70 25.12
CA ALA A 210 -4.97 7.29 25.42
C ALA A 210 -3.54 6.82 25.10
N TRP A 211 -2.73 7.66 24.45
CA TRP A 211 -1.36 7.29 24.11
C TRP A 211 -0.46 7.33 25.33
N THR A 212 0.26 6.27 25.55
CA THR A 212 1.27 6.18 26.60
C THR A 212 2.66 6.26 25.98
N LYS A 213 3.54 7.03 26.60
CA LYS A 213 4.96 7.02 26.27
C LYS A 213 5.52 5.62 26.51
N VAL A 214 5.97 4.97 25.46
CA VAL A 214 6.62 3.65 25.52
C VAL A 214 8.13 3.81 25.65
N SER A 215 8.73 4.64 24.82
CA SER A 215 10.13 5.09 24.92
C SER A 215 10.35 6.31 24.05
N VAL A 216 11.26 7.18 24.46
CA VAL A 216 11.86 8.19 23.62
C VAL A 216 13.37 8.07 23.79
N ASP A 217 14.12 8.26 22.70
CA ASP A 217 15.58 8.17 22.76
C ASP A 217 16.18 9.37 23.47
N THR A 218 15.61 10.55 23.20
CA THR A 218 16.02 11.80 23.84
C THR A 218 14.81 12.70 24.06
N GLU A 219 14.80 13.39 25.17
CA GLU A 219 13.97 14.57 25.39
C GLU A 219 14.89 15.79 25.39
N THR A 220 14.66 16.69 24.44
CA THR A 220 15.43 17.92 24.38
C THR A 220 15.01 18.83 25.53
N ASN A 221 15.98 19.19 26.35
CA ASN A 221 15.81 20.17 27.42
C ASN A 221 16.52 21.42 26.97
N ILE A 222 15.77 22.44 26.57
CA ILE A 222 16.34 23.74 26.23
C ILE A 222 16.79 24.39 27.52
N ALA A 223 18.04 24.86 27.56
CA ALA A 223 18.82 25.13 28.75
C ALA A 223 18.17 26.02 29.82
N ASP A 224 17.18 26.83 29.47
CA ASP A 224 16.49 27.74 30.38
C ASP A 224 14.99 27.49 30.56
N SER A 225 14.45 26.49 29.88
CA SER A 225 13.06 26.12 30.00
C SER A 225 12.96 24.64 30.39
N LYS A 226 12.72 24.39 31.65
CA LYS A 226 12.57 23.05 32.18
C LYS A 226 11.32 22.31 31.67
N THR A 227 10.60 22.92 30.75
CA THR A 227 9.28 22.44 30.34
C THR A 227 9.16 22.24 28.84
N GLU A 228 9.94 22.90 28.03
CA GLU A 228 9.96 22.71 26.58
C GLU A 228 10.75 21.45 26.18
N GLY A 229 10.37 20.80 25.13
CA GLY A 229 11.01 19.56 24.65
C GLY A 229 10.58 18.30 25.39
N LEU A 230 9.61 18.37 26.30
CA LEU A 230 9.08 17.19 26.96
C LEU A 230 8.04 16.48 26.07
N PHE A 231 8.08 15.16 26.07
CA PHE A 231 7.14 14.32 25.34
C PHE A 231 5.67 14.72 25.51
N THR A 232 5.29 15.14 26.73
CA THR A 232 3.91 15.55 27.05
C THR A 232 3.44 16.76 26.25
N TYR A 233 4.35 17.61 25.76
CA TYR A 233 3.97 18.80 25.00
C TYR A 233 3.53 18.48 23.58
N ALA A 234 3.91 17.33 23.03
CA ALA A 234 3.39 16.87 21.76
C ALA A 234 1.87 16.65 21.79
N PHE A 235 1.29 16.50 22.98
CA PHE A 235 -0.11 16.09 23.20
C PHE A 235 -0.93 17.01 24.10
N ASP A 236 -0.40 18.17 24.47
CA ASP A 236 -1.09 19.11 25.36
C ASP A 236 -2.17 19.95 24.67
N GLY A 237 -2.28 19.83 23.34
CA GLY A 237 -3.26 20.56 22.52
C GLY A 237 -2.95 22.03 22.30
N LYS A 238 -1.79 22.53 22.74
CA LYS A 238 -1.38 23.91 22.56
C LYS A 238 -0.48 24.07 21.35
N ALA A 239 -0.84 25.00 20.46
CA ALA A 239 -0.06 25.23 19.23
C ALA A 239 1.27 25.96 19.45
N ASN A 240 1.49 26.52 20.64
CA ASN A 240 2.66 27.32 20.99
C ASN A 240 3.68 26.60 21.89
N THR A 241 3.45 25.33 22.21
CA THR A 241 4.44 24.51 22.91
C THR A 241 5.35 23.81 21.91
N ILE A 242 6.62 23.69 22.26
CA ILE A 242 7.66 23.03 21.44
C ILE A 242 7.99 21.70 22.08
N TRP A 243 8.00 20.67 21.25
CA TRP A 243 8.42 19.33 21.60
C TRP A 243 9.79 19.00 21.07
#